data_fd69998518d36f74f78ae4c581ca99fc
#
_entry.id   fd69998518d36f74f78ae4c581ca99fc
#
_cell.length_a   1.000
_cell.length_b   1.000
_cell.length_c   1.000
_cell.angle_alpha   90.00
_cell.angle_beta   90.00
_cell.angle_gamma   90.00
#
_symmetry.space_group_name_H-M   'P 1'
#
loop_
_entity.id
_entity.type
_entity.pdbx_description
1 polymer ?
#
loop_
_entity_poly.entity_id
_entity_poly.type
_entity_poly.pdbx_seq_one_letter_code
_entity_poly.pdbx_strand_id
1 'polypeptide(L)'
;MRDKLKMGMVGGGNGGNIGNSHRRGAAMDNLAVLTAGSFTRNSRQNKKDGMFWGVAEDRIYDSYQEMAKKESKRPDGIDFVSIVTPNHTHYPIARCFLEHGIHVVCEKPMTLQVSEAEELAALAKEKNLEICVPYTYAHYPAIRECRSLIEEGKIGKILDVVAEYPQDWMILGLQNDEDDFTKWIGDPKYSGASNVTGAMGVHLYYLICAATGLRIEKVLADFGYYPEDAKLETISRIL
;
A
#
# COMPACT_ATOMS: atom_id res chain seq x y z
N MET A 1 4.22 -28.47 11.38
CA MET A 1 3.82 -27.38 10.46
C MET A 1 3.89 -26.08 11.26
N ARG A 2 4.45 -25.01 10.72
CA ARG A 2 4.34 -23.69 11.39
C ARG A 2 2.87 -23.28 11.39
N ASP A 3 2.37 -22.72 12.49
CA ASP A 3 1.06 -22.11 12.53
C ASP A 3 1.00 -20.96 11.54
N LYS A 4 -0.12 -20.84 10.82
CA LYS A 4 -0.32 -19.74 9.87
C LYS A 4 -0.45 -18.43 10.62
N LEU A 5 0.14 -17.37 10.07
CA LEU A 5 -0.11 -16.03 10.55
C LEU A 5 -1.58 -15.64 10.30
N LYS A 6 -2.16 -14.96 11.26
CA LYS A 6 -3.54 -14.45 11.19
C LYS A 6 -3.52 -13.01 10.70
N MET A 7 -4.08 -12.81 9.54
CA MET A 7 -4.16 -11.51 8.88
C MET A 7 -5.49 -10.83 9.20
N GLY A 8 -5.43 -9.58 9.60
CA GLY A 8 -6.57 -8.67 9.55
C GLY A 8 -6.55 -7.83 8.29
N MET A 9 -7.69 -7.27 7.86
CA MET A 9 -7.75 -6.35 6.71
C MET A 9 -8.64 -5.16 7.02
N VAL A 10 -8.16 -3.96 6.66
CA VAL A 10 -8.96 -2.72 6.68
C VAL A 10 -9.08 -2.19 5.26
N GLY A 11 -10.32 -2.02 4.78
CA GLY A 11 -10.59 -1.76 3.37
C GLY A 11 -10.65 -3.06 2.55
N GLY A 12 -10.59 -2.96 1.23
CA GLY A 12 -10.47 -4.10 0.33
C GLY A 12 -11.70 -5.02 0.26
N GLY A 13 -12.90 -4.47 0.45
CA GLY A 13 -14.14 -5.21 0.29
C GLY A 13 -14.31 -5.85 -1.09
N ASN A 14 -15.34 -6.66 -1.25
CA ASN A 14 -15.64 -7.34 -2.51
C ASN A 14 -15.86 -6.32 -3.64
N GLY A 15 -14.99 -6.32 -4.63
CA GLY A 15 -14.90 -5.32 -5.69
C GLY A 15 -13.61 -4.49 -5.65
N GLY A 16 -12.88 -4.48 -4.53
CA GLY A 16 -11.57 -3.85 -4.41
C GLY A 16 -10.43 -4.75 -4.91
N ASN A 17 -9.81 -4.38 -6.04
CA ASN A 17 -8.74 -5.19 -6.65
C ASN A 17 -7.56 -5.44 -5.72
N ILE A 18 -7.09 -4.40 -5.01
CA ILE A 18 -5.87 -4.49 -4.21
C ILE A 18 -6.05 -5.34 -2.95
N GLY A 19 -7.21 -5.28 -2.30
CA GLY A 19 -7.51 -6.14 -1.15
C GLY A 19 -7.46 -7.63 -1.48
N ASN A 20 -7.98 -8.01 -2.66
CA ASN A 20 -7.88 -9.39 -3.15
C ASN A 20 -6.43 -9.81 -3.41
N SER A 21 -5.61 -8.90 -3.96
CA SER A 21 -4.18 -9.16 -4.20
C SER A 21 -3.44 -9.40 -2.88
N HIS A 22 -3.66 -8.59 -1.86
CA HIS A 22 -3.08 -8.79 -0.52
C HIS A 22 -3.51 -10.11 0.10
N ARG A 23 -4.81 -10.41 0.09
CA ARG A 23 -5.34 -11.67 0.63
C ARG A 23 -4.73 -12.90 -0.07
N ARG A 24 -4.67 -12.87 -1.40
CA ARG A 24 -4.09 -13.98 -2.19
C ARG A 24 -2.59 -14.09 -1.96
N GLY A 25 -1.87 -12.99 -1.98
CA GLY A 25 -0.43 -12.96 -1.74
C GLY A 25 -0.08 -13.49 -0.34
N ALA A 26 -0.80 -13.08 0.69
CA ALA A 26 -0.59 -13.57 2.05
C ALA A 26 -0.92 -15.07 2.21
N ALA A 27 -1.88 -15.59 1.44
CA ALA A 27 -2.26 -17.00 1.46
C ALA A 27 -1.37 -17.90 0.61
N MET A 28 -0.55 -17.34 -0.29
CA MET A 28 0.42 -18.12 -1.07
C MET A 28 1.38 -18.84 -0.12
N ASP A 29 1.80 -20.04 -0.53
CA ASP A 29 2.68 -20.91 0.28
C ASP A 29 2.10 -21.24 1.67
N ASN A 30 0.79 -20.99 1.87
CA ASN A 30 0.08 -21.31 3.10
C ASN A 30 0.63 -20.62 4.36
N LEU A 31 1.17 -19.40 4.19
CA LEU A 31 1.86 -18.65 5.25
C LEU A 31 0.91 -17.87 6.16
N ALA A 32 -0.17 -17.33 5.59
CA ALA A 32 -1.15 -16.54 6.35
C ALA A 32 -2.59 -16.85 5.95
N VAL A 33 -3.53 -16.47 6.79
CA VAL A 33 -4.96 -16.59 6.54
C VAL A 33 -5.69 -15.35 7.00
N LEU A 34 -6.63 -14.84 6.18
CA LEU A 34 -7.52 -13.75 6.56
C LEU A 34 -8.50 -14.21 7.63
N THR A 35 -8.45 -13.58 8.80
CA THR A 35 -9.24 -13.98 9.98
C THR A 35 -10.14 -12.88 10.51
N ALA A 36 -9.84 -11.63 10.27
CA ALA A 36 -10.62 -10.50 10.76
C ALA A 36 -10.66 -9.36 9.74
N GLY A 37 -11.69 -8.50 9.79
CA GLY A 37 -11.73 -7.36 8.88
C GLY A 37 -12.71 -6.27 9.23
N SER A 38 -12.41 -5.08 8.67
CA SER A 38 -13.29 -3.91 8.58
C SER A 38 -13.19 -3.39 7.13
N PHE A 39 -14.02 -3.93 6.25
CA PHE A 39 -13.84 -3.85 4.80
C PHE A 39 -14.42 -2.57 4.19
N THR A 40 -15.47 -2.03 4.77
CA THR A 40 -16.14 -0.80 4.33
C THR A 40 -16.89 -0.15 5.49
N ARG A 41 -17.14 1.16 5.36
CA ARG A 41 -17.90 1.94 6.36
C ARG A 41 -19.42 1.66 6.38
N ASN A 42 -19.94 0.99 5.36
CA ASN A 42 -21.34 0.56 5.34
C ASN A 42 -21.46 -0.80 6.03
N SER A 43 -22.02 -0.86 7.24
CA SER A 43 -22.10 -2.08 8.06
C SER A 43 -22.74 -3.26 7.34
N ARG A 44 -23.79 -3.04 6.55
CA ARG A 44 -24.46 -4.12 5.80
C ARG A 44 -23.53 -4.69 4.70
N GLN A 45 -22.83 -3.82 3.97
CA GLN A 45 -21.88 -4.24 2.94
C GLN A 45 -20.63 -4.86 3.57
N ASN A 46 -20.14 -4.29 4.67
CA ASN A 46 -19.01 -4.80 5.46
C ASN A 46 -19.22 -6.26 5.87
N LYS A 47 -20.42 -6.57 6.41
CA LYS A 47 -20.78 -7.93 6.77
C LYS A 47 -20.81 -8.88 5.56
N LYS A 48 -21.38 -8.43 4.43
CA LYS A 48 -21.41 -9.23 3.20
C LYS A 48 -19.99 -9.50 2.68
N ASP A 49 -19.12 -8.48 2.66
CA ASP A 49 -17.75 -8.61 2.19
C ASP A 49 -16.94 -9.55 3.08
N GLY A 50 -17.05 -9.42 4.40
CA GLY A 50 -16.40 -10.32 5.33
C GLY A 50 -16.83 -11.78 5.18
N MET A 51 -18.12 -12.02 5.07
CA MET A 51 -18.65 -13.37 4.81
C MET A 51 -18.20 -13.93 3.47
N PHE A 52 -18.17 -13.10 2.42
CA PHE A 52 -17.66 -13.49 1.10
C PHE A 52 -16.18 -13.92 1.16
N TRP A 53 -15.38 -13.25 1.98
CA TRP A 53 -13.97 -13.61 2.21
C TRP A 53 -13.77 -14.76 3.20
N GLY A 54 -14.84 -15.32 3.76
CA GLY A 54 -14.79 -16.43 4.71
C GLY A 54 -14.39 -16.02 6.14
N VAL A 55 -14.52 -14.74 6.48
CA VAL A 55 -14.27 -14.23 7.83
C VAL A 55 -15.46 -14.57 8.73
N ALA A 56 -15.18 -15.06 9.94
CA ALA A 56 -16.22 -15.35 10.95
C ALA A 56 -16.97 -14.07 11.34
N GLU A 57 -18.29 -14.18 11.52
CA GLU A 57 -19.16 -13.03 11.74
C GLU A 57 -18.76 -12.18 12.95
N ASP A 58 -18.30 -12.81 14.03
CA ASP A 58 -17.82 -12.14 15.25
C ASP A 58 -16.47 -11.43 15.09
N ARG A 59 -15.82 -11.58 13.91
CA ARG A 59 -14.55 -10.94 13.54
C ARG A 59 -14.69 -9.98 12.35
N ILE A 60 -15.93 -9.60 12.00
CA ILE A 60 -16.24 -8.53 11.05
C ILE A 60 -16.63 -7.31 11.87
N TYR A 61 -15.77 -6.28 11.85
CA TYR A 61 -15.90 -5.10 12.70
C TYR A 61 -16.40 -3.90 11.92
N ASP A 62 -17.26 -3.08 12.53
CA ASP A 62 -17.81 -1.88 11.89
C ASP A 62 -16.79 -0.73 11.79
N SER A 63 -15.69 -0.81 12.55
CA SER A 63 -14.58 0.15 12.46
C SER A 63 -13.24 -0.50 12.73
N TYR A 64 -12.18 0.10 12.17
CA TYR A 64 -10.81 -0.34 12.41
C TYR A 64 -10.38 -0.15 13.88
N GLN A 65 -10.91 0.87 14.56
CA GLN A 65 -10.65 1.11 15.98
C GLN A 65 -11.21 -0.04 16.84
N GLU A 66 -12.45 -0.46 16.56
CA GLU A 66 -13.06 -1.59 17.24
C GLU A 66 -12.26 -2.87 16.98
N MET A 67 -11.88 -3.09 15.71
CA MET A 67 -11.08 -4.23 15.31
C MET A 67 -9.74 -4.26 16.07
N ALA A 68 -8.96 -3.18 16.06
CA ALA A 68 -7.69 -3.09 16.76
C ALA A 68 -7.84 -3.38 18.25
N LYS A 69 -8.83 -2.75 18.90
CA LYS A 69 -9.11 -2.90 20.34
C LYS A 69 -9.52 -4.32 20.72
N LYS A 70 -10.32 -4.99 19.90
CA LYS A 70 -10.81 -6.35 20.20
C LYS A 70 -9.77 -7.40 19.85
N GLU A 71 -9.15 -7.31 18.69
CA GLU A 71 -8.17 -8.27 18.22
C GLU A 71 -6.90 -8.29 19.10
N SER A 72 -6.44 -7.15 19.58
CA SER A 72 -5.27 -7.06 20.49
C SER A 72 -5.50 -7.76 21.86
N LYS A 73 -6.75 -8.05 22.22
CA LYS A 73 -7.10 -8.69 23.49
C LYS A 73 -7.46 -10.17 23.34
N ARG A 74 -7.60 -10.65 22.11
CA ARG A 74 -7.94 -12.05 21.86
C ARG A 74 -6.70 -12.94 22.01
N PRO A 75 -6.78 -14.11 22.63
CA PRO A 75 -5.67 -15.08 22.63
C PRO A 75 -5.37 -15.64 21.24
N ASP A 76 -6.35 -15.57 20.32
CA ASP A 76 -6.26 -15.97 18.93
C ASP A 76 -6.30 -14.77 17.97
N GLY A 77 -5.94 -13.58 18.44
CA GLY A 77 -5.97 -12.32 17.69
C GLY A 77 -5.12 -12.34 16.43
N ILE A 78 -5.23 -11.28 15.62
CA ILE A 78 -4.45 -11.14 14.40
C ILE A 78 -2.98 -10.85 14.72
N ASP A 79 -2.08 -11.40 13.93
CA ASP A 79 -0.65 -11.12 14.01
C ASP A 79 -0.31 -9.80 13.32
N PHE A 80 -0.96 -9.52 12.19
CA PHE A 80 -0.79 -8.29 11.44
C PHE A 80 -2.07 -7.83 10.75
N VAL A 81 -2.14 -6.53 10.47
CA VAL A 81 -3.20 -5.94 9.66
C VAL A 81 -2.68 -5.50 8.30
N SER A 82 -3.47 -5.73 7.27
CA SER A 82 -3.27 -5.18 5.92
C SER A 82 -4.21 -3.99 5.71
N ILE A 83 -3.66 -2.82 5.42
CA ILE A 83 -4.38 -1.57 5.20
C ILE A 83 -4.40 -1.29 3.71
N VAL A 84 -5.60 -1.34 3.11
CA VAL A 84 -5.85 -1.21 1.67
C VAL A 84 -6.98 -0.21 1.41
N THR A 85 -6.91 0.90 2.08
CA THR A 85 -7.88 2.01 2.05
C THR A 85 -7.33 3.18 1.22
N PRO A 86 -8.10 4.26 0.96
CA PRO A 86 -7.56 5.47 0.32
C PRO A 86 -6.43 6.12 1.13
N ASN A 87 -5.47 6.72 0.44
CA ASN A 87 -4.19 7.23 0.98
C ASN A 87 -4.30 8.04 2.27
N HIS A 88 -5.25 8.99 2.33
CA HIS A 88 -5.44 9.88 3.49
C HIS A 88 -5.82 9.15 4.80
N THR A 89 -6.20 7.89 4.72
CA THR A 89 -6.59 7.08 5.88
C THR A 89 -5.48 6.15 6.37
N HIS A 90 -4.39 6.04 5.63
CA HIS A 90 -3.31 5.10 5.96
C HIS A 90 -2.69 5.41 7.32
N TYR A 91 -2.27 6.66 7.54
CA TYR A 91 -1.64 7.08 8.78
C TYR A 91 -2.49 6.83 10.04
N PRO A 92 -3.74 7.33 10.16
CA PRO A 92 -4.52 7.11 11.38
C PRO A 92 -4.84 5.64 11.62
N ILE A 93 -5.01 4.83 10.57
CA ILE A 93 -5.26 3.39 10.72
C ILE A 93 -3.98 2.68 11.17
N ALA A 94 -2.85 2.89 10.50
CA ALA A 94 -1.57 2.26 10.85
C ALA A 94 -1.16 2.58 12.28
N ARG A 95 -1.26 3.85 12.68
CA ARG A 95 -1.00 4.29 14.04
C ARG A 95 -1.85 3.55 15.06
N CYS A 96 -3.17 3.45 14.80
CA CYS A 96 -4.09 2.77 15.69
C CYS A 96 -3.68 1.30 15.94
N PHE A 97 -3.32 0.55 14.90
CA PHE A 97 -2.90 -0.84 15.06
C PHE A 97 -1.55 -0.98 15.76
N LEU A 98 -0.58 -0.13 15.44
CA LEU A 98 0.71 -0.10 16.14
C LEU A 98 0.52 0.21 17.64
N GLU A 99 -0.33 1.18 18.00
CA GLU A 99 -0.66 1.50 19.39
C GLU A 99 -1.25 0.29 20.14
N HIS A 100 -1.94 -0.60 19.43
CA HIS A 100 -2.52 -1.84 19.99
C HIS A 100 -1.60 -3.06 19.92
N GLY A 101 -0.34 -2.89 19.51
CA GLY A 101 0.64 -4.00 19.49
C GLY A 101 0.48 -4.95 18.30
N ILE A 102 -0.08 -4.50 17.19
CA ILE A 102 -0.32 -5.31 15.98
C ILE A 102 0.59 -4.81 14.87
N HIS A 103 1.30 -5.74 14.18
CA HIS A 103 2.13 -5.44 13.02
C HIS A 103 1.30 -4.90 11.85
N VAL A 104 1.91 -4.08 11.00
CA VAL A 104 1.20 -3.38 9.93
C VAL A 104 1.81 -3.65 8.55
N VAL A 105 0.96 -3.98 7.59
CA VAL A 105 1.24 -3.90 6.15
C VAL A 105 0.35 -2.80 5.60
N CYS A 106 0.94 -1.69 5.17
CA CYS A 106 0.21 -0.52 4.69
C CYS A 106 0.46 -0.28 3.21
N GLU A 107 -0.61 -0.15 2.41
CA GLU A 107 -0.48 0.21 1.00
C GLU A 107 0.28 1.52 0.79
N LYS A 108 0.84 1.63 -0.39
CA LYS A 108 1.57 2.82 -0.85
C LYS A 108 0.59 3.90 -1.37
N PRO A 109 0.95 5.17 -1.26
CA PRO A 109 2.02 5.70 -0.41
C PRO A 109 1.68 5.48 1.07
N MET A 110 2.69 5.21 1.90
CA MET A 110 2.47 4.89 3.32
C MET A 110 1.70 5.99 4.06
N THR A 111 2.00 7.25 3.74
CA THR A 111 1.39 8.45 4.35
C THR A 111 1.32 9.58 3.33
N LEU A 112 0.62 10.67 3.67
CA LEU A 112 0.57 11.88 2.87
C LEU A 112 1.69 12.87 3.22
N GLN A 113 2.28 12.76 4.41
CA GLN A 113 3.32 13.64 4.91
C GLN A 113 4.52 12.83 5.41
N VAL A 114 5.73 13.36 5.23
CA VAL A 114 6.96 12.72 5.70
C VAL A 114 6.95 12.58 7.23
N SER A 115 6.50 13.61 7.95
CA SER A 115 6.40 13.59 9.41
C SER A 115 5.51 12.46 9.94
N GLU A 116 4.42 12.14 9.25
CA GLU A 116 3.56 11.00 9.59
C GLU A 116 4.31 9.66 9.43
N ALA A 117 5.11 9.54 8.36
CA ALA A 117 5.91 8.33 8.12
C ALA A 117 7.00 8.16 9.19
N GLU A 118 7.66 9.25 9.56
CA GLU A 118 8.67 9.26 10.64
C GLU A 118 8.06 8.88 11.98
N GLU A 119 6.86 9.39 12.30
CA GLU A 119 6.13 9.03 13.52
C GLU A 119 5.76 7.54 13.55
N LEU A 120 5.24 7.00 12.45
CA LEU A 120 4.91 5.57 12.37
C LEU A 120 6.16 4.70 12.52
N ALA A 121 7.26 5.07 11.89
CA ALA A 121 8.53 4.34 12.00
C ALA A 121 9.07 4.36 13.43
N ALA A 122 9.00 5.53 14.10
CA ALA A 122 9.41 5.67 15.50
C ALA A 122 8.52 4.83 16.44
N LEU A 123 7.22 4.89 16.26
CA LEU A 123 6.24 4.12 17.04
C LEU A 123 6.43 2.60 16.87
N ALA A 124 6.61 2.15 15.62
CA ALA A 124 6.87 0.73 15.35
C ALA A 124 8.15 0.26 16.06
N LYS A 125 9.22 1.05 15.97
CA LYS A 125 10.49 0.76 16.65
C LYS A 125 10.33 0.72 18.17
N GLU A 126 9.65 1.71 18.76
CA GLU A 126 9.40 1.79 20.21
C GLU A 126 8.66 0.54 20.72
N LYS A 127 7.67 0.09 19.97
CA LYS A 127 6.84 -1.06 20.34
C LYS A 127 7.39 -2.41 19.88
N ASN A 128 8.57 -2.43 19.24
CA ASN A 128 9.16 -3.63 18.64
C ASN A 128 8.18 -4.33 17.65
N LEU A 129 7.57 -3.54 16.80
CA LEU A 129 6.63 -3.98 15.75
C LEU A 129 7.21 -3.73 14.37
N GLU A 130 6.71 -4.48 13.39
CA GLU A 130 7.05 -4.30 11.99
C GLU A 130 5.98 -3.45 11.29
N ILE A 131 6.44 -2.53 10.44
CA ILE A 131 5.62 -1.85 9.45
C ILE A 131 6.23 -2.09 8.07
N CYS A 132 5.42 -2.58 7.14
CA CYS A 132 5.83 -2.92 5.78
C CYS A 132 4.99 -2.17 4.76
N VAL A 133 5.63 -1.65 3.72
CA VAL A 133 4.97 -1.06 2.55
C VAL A 133 5.24 -1.97 1.34
N PRO A 134 4.21 -2.54 0.69
CA PRO A 134 4.39 -3.54 -0.36
C PRO A 134 4.74 -2.90 -1.72
N TYR A 135 6.00 -2.55 -1.93
CA TYR A 135 6.52 -2.11 -3.23
C TYR A 135 6.72 -3.33 -4.16
N THR A 136 5.62 -3.87 -4.65
CA THR A 136 5.53 -5.17 -5.33
C THR A 136 6.51 -5.33 -6.49
N TYR A 137 6.68 -4.28 -7.31
CA TYR A 137 7.50 -4.38 -8.53
C TYR A 137 8.98 -4.63 -8.26
N ALA A 138 9.53 -4.10 -7.16
CA ALA A 138 10.92 -4.33 -6.77
C ALA A 138 11.20 -5.79 -6.37
N HIS A 139 10.14 -6.57 -6.13
CA HIS A 139 10.26 -7.97 -5.72
C HIS A 139 10.01 -8.98 -6.84
N TYR A 140 9.76 -8.53 -8.07
CA TYR A 140 9.64 -9.42 -9.21
C TYR A 140 10.93 -10.20 -9.46
N PRO A 141 10.84 -11.48 -9.88
CA PRO A 141 12.02 -12.31 -10.13
C PRO A 141 13.05 -11.66 -11.06
N ALA A 142 12.58 -10.98 -12.13
CA ALA A 142 13.47 -10.28 -13.06
C ALA A 142 14.25 -9.13 -12.40
N ILE A 143 13.66 -8.43 -11.42
CA ILE A 143 14.35 -7.34 -10.71
C ILE A 143 15.38 -7.91 -9.72
N ARG A 144 15.08 -9.03 -9.08
CA ARG A 144 16.04 -9.75 -8.23
C ARG A 144 17.24 -10.26 -9.04
N GLU A 145 16.98 -10.80 -10.23
CA GLU A 145 18.04 -11.22 -11.16
C GLU A 145 18.88 -10.01 -11.61
N CYS A 146 18.24 -8.90 -12.00
CA CYS A 146 18.91 -7.66 -12.35
C CYS A 146 19.86 -7.22 -11.23
N ARG A 147 19.41 -7.22 -9.99
CA ARG A 147 20.22 -6.91 -8.81
C ARG A 147 21.40 -7.85 -8.67
N SER A 148 21.20 -9.16 -8.79
CA SER A 148 22.28 -10.16 -8.72
C SER A 148 23.36 -9.91 -9.77
N LEU A 149 22.97 -9.64 -11.03
CA LEU A 149 23.90 -9.33 -12.11
C LEU A 149 24.71 -8.05 -11.85
N ILE A 150 24.10 -7.05 -11.24
CA ILE A 150 24.76 -5.80 -10.86
C ILE A 150 25.76 -6.08 -9.71
N GLU A 151 25.35 -6.76 -8.67
CA GLU A 151 26.20 -7.10 -7.51
C GLU A 151 27.39 -7.98 -7.90
N GLU A 152 27.21 -8.86 -8.87
CA GLU A 152 28.27 -9.70 -9.46
C GLU A 152 29.20 -8.95 -10.43
N GLY A 153 28.93 -7.66 -10.70
CA GLY A 153 29.72 -6.84 -11.61
C GLY A 153 29.56 -7.20 -13.10
N LYS A 154 28.54 -7.96 -13.49
CA LYS A 154 28.33 -8.43 -14.87
C LYS A 154 28.12 -7.31 -15.88
N ILE A 155 27.56 -6.17 -15.44
CA ILE A 155 27.33 -5.00 -16.28
C ILE A 155 28.35 -3.88 -16.04
N GLY A 156 29.29 -4.07 -15.11
CA GLY A 156 30.27 -3.06 -14.71
C GLY A 156 29.64 -1.92 -13.90
N LYS A 157 30.25 -0.74 -13.99
CA LYS A 157 29.78 0.46 -13.28
C LYS A 157 28.50 1.01 -13.94
N ILE A 158 27.47 1.25 -13.15
CA ILE A 158 26.28 1.95 -13.62
C ILE A 158 26.63 3.42 -13.86
N LEU A 159 26.36 3.92 -15.06
CA LEU A 159 26.60 5.31 -15.46
C LEU A 159 25.32 6.13 -15.49
N ASP A 160 24.22 5.51 -15.86
CA ASP A 160 22.90 6.12 -15.97
C ASP A 160 21.80 5.09 -15.73
N VAL A 161 20.65 5.55 -15.24
CA VAL A 161 19.45 4.73 -15.06
C VAL A 161 18.26 5.49 -15.61
N VAL A 162 17.61 4.94 -16.62
CA VAL A 162 16.34 5.45 -17.15
C VAL A 162 15.25 4.48 -16.80
N ALA A 163 14.19 4.98 -16.15
CA ALA A 163 13.02 4.20 -15.81
C ALA A 163 11.75 4.92 -16.23
N GLU A 164 10.90 4.23 -16.97
CA GLU A 164 9.64 4.76 -17.49
C GLU A 164 8.47 3.87 -17.04
N TYR A 165 7.36 4.51 -16.67
CA TYR A 165 6.14 3.81 -16.28
C TYR A 165 4.90 4.50 -16.86
N PRO A 166 4.70 4.41 -18.19
CA PRO A 166 3.51 4.95 -18.83
C PRO A 166 2.28 4.11 -18.46
N GLN A 167 1.18 4.81 -18.17
CA GLN A 167 -0.12 4.20 -17.88
C GLN A 167 -1.26 5.01 -18.50
N ASP A 168 -2.28 4.34 -18.98
CA ASP A 168 -3.44 4.91 -19.68
C ASP A 168 -4.72 4.92 -18.85
N TRP A 169 -4.77 4.22 -17.73
CA TRP A 169 -5.97 4.04 -16.90
C TRP A 169 -6.62 5.36 -16.47
N MET A 170 -5.82 6.40 -16.26
CA MET A 170 -6.33 7.71 -15.89
C MET A 170 -7.11 8.36 -17.03
N ILE A 171 -6.61 8.24 -18.26
CA ILE A 171 -7.29 8.76 -19.46
C ILE A 171 -8.59 7.99 -19.66
N LEU A 172 -8.57 6.68 -19.51
CA LEU A 172 -9.75 5.82 -19.62
C LEU A 172 -10.77 6.13 -18.51
N GLY A 173 -10.32 6.39 -17.30
CA GLY A 173 -11.18 6.76 -16.17
C GLY A 173 -11.80 8.16 -16.31
N LEU A 174 -11.09 9.13 -16.90
CA LEU A 174 -11.63 10.45 -17.21
C LEU A 174 -12.73 10.41 -18.28
N GLN A 175 -12.76 9.38 -19.11
CA GLN A 175 -13.82 9.12 -20.10
C GLN A 175 -15.04 8.42 -19.49
N ASN A 176 -14.94 7.94 -18.26
CA ASN A 176 -16.01 7.23 -17.54
C ASN A 176 -16.39 7.98 -16.26
N ASP A 177 -17.47 8.75 -16.34
CA ASP A 177 -17.97 9.56 -15.20
C ASP A 177 -18.34 8.73 -13.95
N GLU A 178 -18.46 7.42 -14.07
CA GLU A 178 -18.78 6.50 -12.96
C GLU A 178 -17.54 5.94 -12.25
N ASP A 179 -16.32 6.25 -12.72
CA ASP A 179 -15.10 5.74 -12.10
C ASP A 179 -14.73 6.52 -10.82
N ASP A 180 -15.16 6.00 -9.69
CA ASP A 180 -14.84 6.56 -8.38
C ASP A 180 -13.34 6.54 -8.07
N PHE A 181 -12.55 5.65 -8.66
CA PHE A 181 -11.11 5.54 -8.40
C PHE A 181 -10.35 6.73 -8.97
N THR A 182 -10.61 7.10 -10.22
CA THR A 182 -9.95 8.27 -10.83
C THR A 182 -10.36 9.57 -10.16
N LYS A 183 -11.60 9.67 -9.67
CA LYS A 183 -12.10 10.84 -8.95
C LYS A 183 -11.33 11.08 -7.64
N TRP A 184 -11.16 10.05 -6.81
CA TRP A 184 -10.50 10.26 -5.53
C TRP A 184 -8.98 10.43 -5.67
N ILE A 185 -8.32 9.73 -6.61
CA ILE A 185 -6.87 9.82 -6.77
C ILE A 185 -6.43 11.17 -7.37
N GLY A 186 -7.29 11.82 -8.15
CA GLY A 186 -7.08 13.16 -8.70
C GLY A 186 -7.44 14.30 -7.73
N ASP A 187 -8.00 14.00 -6.55
CA ASP A 187 -8.37 15.03 -5.57
C ASP A 187 -7.32 15.14 -4.45
N PRO A 188 -6.67 16.33 -4.28
CA PRO A 188 -5.68 16.57 -3.23
C PRO A 188 -6.14 16.21 -1.83
N LYS A 189 -7.45 16.27 -1.56
CA LYS A 189 -8.04 15.90 -0.26
C LYS A 189 -7.77 14.44 0.10
N TYR A 190 -7.72 13.55 -0.88
CA TYR A 190 -7.59 12.11 -0.68
C TYR A 190 -6.20 11.59 -1.02
N SER A 191 -5.57 12.17 -2.04
CA SER A 191 -4.25 11.74 -2.54
C SER A 191 -3.08 12.56 -1.98
N GLY A 192 -3.36 13.71 -1.35
CA GLY A 192 -2.30 14.60 -0.88
C GLY A 192 -1.77 15.51 -1.98
N ALA A 193 -0.50 15.84 -1.94
CA ALA A 193 0.13 16.81 -2.82
C ALA A 193 0.50 16.29 -4.21
N SER A 194 0.26 15.00 -4.50
CA SER A 194 0.74 14.36 -5.72
C SER A 194 -0.23 13.28 -6.18
N ASN A 195 -0.35 13.14 -7.50
CA ASN A 195 -1.08 12.05 -8.12
C ASN A 195 -0.09 11.03 -8.72
N VAL A 196 0.39 11.25 -9.95
CA VAL A 196 1.17 10.24 -10.67
C VAL A 196 2.54 9.99 -10.02
N THR A 197 3.17 11.01 -9.45
CA THR A 197 4.45 10.85 -8.73
C THR A 197 4.24 10.02 -7.46
N GLY A 198 3.22 10.33 -6.67
CA GLY A 198 2.88 9.59 -5.45
C GLY A 198 2.32 8.19 -5.71
N ALA A 199 1.61 7.98 -6.83
CA ALA A 199 1.02 6.69 -7.15
C ALA A 199 1.96 5.75 -7.91
N MET A 200 2.73 6.28 -8.88
CA MET A 200 3.60 5.52 -9.79
C MET A 200 5.08 5.79 -9.53
N GLY A 201 5.47 7.04 -9.34
CA GLY A 201 6.86 7.44 -9.11
C GLY A 201 7.49 6.75 -7.92
N VAL A 202 6.75 6.55 -6.84
CA VAL A 202 7.21 5.81 -5.65
C VAL A 202 7.62 4.38 -5.97
N HIS A 203 6.94 3.72 -6.91
CA HIS A 203 7.32 2.40 -7.36
C HIS A 203 8.61 2.40 -8.14
N LEU A 204 8.80 3.35 -9.08
CA LEU A 204 10.02 3.48 -9.86
C LEU A 204 11.22 3.80 -8.95
N TYR A 205 11.05 4.77 -8.05
CA TYR A 205 12.09 5.11 -7.08
C TYR A 205 12.54 3.90 -6.26
N TYR A 206 11.58 3.20 -5.65
CA TYR A 206 11.91 2.04 -4.82
C TYR A 206 12.55 0.90 -5.64
N LEU A 207 12.05 0.67 -6.86
CA LEU A 207 12.58 -0.33 -7.77
C LEU A 207 14.03 -0.04 -8.15
N ILE A 208 14.34 1.21 -8.53
CA ILE A 208 15.70 1.64 -8.86
C ILE A 208 16.63 1.43 -7.66
N CYS A 209 16.24 1.92 -6.48
CA CYS A 209 17.04 1.74 -5.28
C CYS A 209 17.26 0.25 -4.94
N ALA A 210 16.22 -0.57 -5.06
CA ALA A 210 16.28 -2.00 -4.77
C ALA A 210 17.17 -2.77 -5.76
N ALA A 211 17.11 -2.41 -7.05
CA ALA A 211 17.88 -3.10 -8.09
C ALA A 211 19.36 -2.66 -8.10
N THR A 212 19.63 -1.37 -7.90
CA THR A 212 20.96 -0.78 -8.14
C THR A 212 21.75 -0.48 -6.87
N GLY A 213 21.07 -0.36 -5.71
CA GLY A 213 21.65 0.15 -4.47
C GLY A 213 21.90 1.67 -4.46
N LEU A 214 21.59 2.38 -5.56
CA LEU A 214 21.75 3.82 -5.65
C LEU A 214 20.71 4.56 -4.81
N ARG A 215 21.05 5.78 -4.40
CA ARG A 215 20.14 6.69 -3.67
C ARG A 215 20.09 8.04 -4.37
N ILE A 216 18.93 8.69 -4.31
CA ILE A 216 18.76 10.05 -4.83
C ILE A 216 19.52 11.03 -3.92
N GLU A 217 20.33 11.90 -4.52
CA GLU A 217 21.01 13.01 -3.83
C GLU A 217 20.37 14.35 -4.16
N LYS A 218 19.92 14.52 -5.40
CA LYS A 218 19.32 15.77 -5.90
C LYS A 218 18.16 15.42 -6.81
N VAL A 219 17.19 16.29 -6.89
CA VAL A 219 16.00 16.14 -7.72
C VAL A 219 15.75 17.40 -8.51
N LEU A 220 15.51 17.23 -9.81
CA LEU A 220 14.87 18.21 -10.67
C LEU A 220 13.59 17.57 -11.21
N ALA A 221 12.45 18.24 -11.07
CA ALA A 221 11.18 17.71 -11.52
C ALA A 221 10.46 18.68 -12.46
N ASP A 222 9.86 18.14 -13.50
CA ASP A 222 8.94 18.81 -14.43
C ASP A 222 7.60 18.06 -14.42
N PHE A 223 6.51 18.80 -14.22
CA PHE A 223 5.16 18.24 -14.10
C PHE A 223 4.27 18.76 -15.23
N GLY A 224 3.51 17.84 -15.82
CA GLY A 224 2.44 18.16 -16.75
C GLY A 224 1.07 17.82 -16.20
N TYR A 225 0.06 18.54 -16.69
CA TYR A 225 -1.34 18.40 -16.25
C TYR A 225 -2.22 18.12 -17.46
N TYR A 226 -2.99 17.03 -17.40
CA TYR A 226 -3.98 16.70 -18.39
C TYR A 226 -5.22 16.07 -17.72
N PRO A 227 -6.44 16.61 -17.95
CA PRO A 227 -6.72 17.88 -18.65
C PRO A 227 -6.05 19.09 -17.97
N GLU A 228 -6.03 20.26 -18.62
CA GLU A 228 -5.30 21.46 -18.12
C GLU A 228 -5.80 21.94 -16.73
N ASP A 229 -7.05 21.63 -16.38
CA ASP A 229 -7.66 21.94 -15.09
C ASP A 229 -7.45 20.85 -14.01
N ALA A 230 -6.64 19.82 -14.31
CA ALA A 230 -6.30 18.80 -13.32
C ALA A 230 -5.65 19.44 -12.09
N LYS A 231 -6.11 19.06 -10.90
CA LYS A 231 -5.63 19.62 -9.63
C LYS A 231 -4.28 19.07 -9.21
N LEU A 232 -3.92 17.91 -9.71
CA LEU A 232 -2.66 17.22 -9.44
C LEU A 232 -2.01 16.82 -10.76
N GLU A 233 -0.69 16.65 -10.76
CA GLU A 233 0.06 16.26 -11.93
C GLU A 233 -0.36 14.90 -12.47
N THR A 234 -0.44 14.80 -13.81
CA THR A 234 -0.74 13.58 -14.55
C THR A 234 0.44 13.09 -15.38
N ILE A 235 1.46 13.94 -15.50
CA ILE A 235 2.74 13.63 -16.11
C ILE A 235 3.84 14.06 -15.15
N SER A 236 4.80 13.18 -14.90
CA SER A 236 5.94 13.47 -14.03
C SER A 236 7.23 13.05 -14.72
N ARG A 237 8.18 13.98 -14.81
CA ARG A 237 9.56 13.76 -15.28
C ARG A 237 10.49 14.17 -14.16
N ILE A 238 11.30 13.23 -13.70
CA ILE A 238 12.19 13.43 -12.55
C ILE A 238 13.61 13.03 -12.97
N LEU A 239 14.56 13.95 -12.76
CA LEU A 239 15.99 13.77 -12.99
C LEU A 239 16.76 13.88 -11.68
#